data_2de3833b3af1c7e66640b8c602b27176
#
_entry.id   2de3833b3af1c7e66640b8c602b27176
#
_cell.length_a   1.000
_cell.length_b   1.000
_cell.length_c   1.000
_cell.angle_alpha   90.00
_cell.angle_beta   90.00
_cell.angle_gamma   90.00
#
_symmetry.space_group_name_H-M   'P 1'
#
loop_
_entity.id
_entity.type
_entity.pdbx_description
1 polymer ?
#
loop_
_entity_poly.entity_id
_entity_poly.type
_entity_poly.pdbx_seq_one_letter_code
_entity_poly.pdbx_strand_id
1 'polypeptide(L)'
;MHAEVPVAAPPYSRTNPFPAKLRVNRRLSGQESAKDTRHFELDLSGWGLSFEVGDSLAVYATNDPQLVDEIIHALGATGKEEVPRPKGLPTTFREALLRDYSITQPTPKLLKAIAHRANAAPLLGDLLAPERKQDLTTYLWGMEVIDFLTEHPSVHFKPEEFVGLLTKLQPRLYSVASSLKAYPEQVHFIVDVVRYESHGRMRKGVCSSFLAERADDVPVPVFPSIAKHFHLPEDPDVPIIMVGPGTGVAPFRAYLQERKATGANGKNWLFFGSQHERCDFAYGEEFEAFKKEGLLARLDCAWSRDQAEKIYVQHRMNDNAAEIWKWLDAEGAHFFVCGDAKRMAKDVDATLRKIVQGQGGKSLAQANEYVEKLKSDKRYKRDVY
;
A
#
# COMPACT_ATOMS: atom_id res chain seq x y z
N MET A 1 -7.86 -45.70 -16.90
CA MET A 1 -7.30 -44.43 -17.37
C MET A 1 -8.36 -43.37 -17.22
N HIS A 2 -8.30 -42.60 -16.12
CA HIS A 2 -9.16 -41.43 -15.96
C HIS A 2 -8.52 -40.30 -16.79
N ALA A 3 -9.22 -39.85 -17.81
CA ALA A 3 -8.82 -38.67 -18.55
C ALA A 3 -8.94 -37.48 -17.61
N GLU A 4 -7.81 -36.83 -17.29
CA GLU A 4 -7.81 -35.52 -16.62
C GLU A 4 -8.52 -34.54 -17.56
N VAL A 5 -9.67 -34.02 -17.11
CA VAL A 5 -10.33 -32.91 -17.79
C VAL A 5 -9.41 -31.70 -17.67
N PRO A 6 -8.97 -31.09 -18.79
CA PRO A 6 -8.12 -29.90 -18.71
C PRO A 6 -8.86 -28.82 -17.93
N VAL A 7 -8.31 -28.41 -16.78
CA VAL A 7 -8.82 -27.24 -16.04
C VAL A 7 -8.60 -26.04 -16.95
N ALA A 8 -9.69 -25.43 -17.41
CA ALA A 8 -9.62 -24.22 -18.23
C ALA A 8 -8.81 -23.14 -17.46
N ALA A 9 -7.86 -22.51 -18.16
CA ALA A 9 -7.09 -21.42 -17.54
C ALA A 9 -8.06 -20.35 -17.00
N PRO A 10 -7.80 -19.78 -15.82
CA PRO A 10 -8.69 -18.77 -15.24
C PRO A 10 -8.88 -17.62 -16.25
N PRO A 11 -10.11 -17.11 -16.41
CA PRO A 11 -10.42 -16.09 -17.43
C PRO A 11 -9.75 -14.75 -17.17
N TYR A 12 -9.20 -14.55 -15.96
CA TYR A 12 -8.60 -13.31 -15.51
C TYR A 12 -7.09 -13.38 -15.37
N SER A 13 -6.43 -12.23 -15.60
CA SER A 13 -4.98 -12.10 -15.57
C SER A 13 -4.57 -10.67 -15.18
N ARG A 14 -3.28 -10.42 -15.00
CA ARG A 14 -2.76 -9.04 -14.82
C ARG A 14 -3.09 -8.09 -15.98
N THR A 15 -3.36 -8.61 -17.14
CA THR A 15 -3.73 -7.82 -18.34
C THR A 15 -5.22 -7.83 -18.62
N ASN A 16 -5.96 -8.69 -17.96
CA ASN A 16 -7.42 -8.77 -17.96
C ASN A 16 -7.88 -8.98 -16.50
N PRO A 17 -7.82 -7.93 -15.64
CA PRO A 17 -8.16 -8.04 -14.23
C PRO A 17 -9.63 -8.32 -14.02
N PHE A 18 -9.96 -8.95 -12.89
CA PHE A 18 -11.33 -9.25 -12.49
C PHE A 18 -12.09 -7.96 -12.15
N PRO A 19 -13.28 -7.70 -12.72
CA PRO A 19 -14.07 -6.51 -12.45
C PRO A 19 -14.89 -6.69 -11.16
N ALA A 20 -14.25 -6.63 -10.00
CA ALA A 20 -14.89 -6.80 -8.71
C ALA A 20 -15.90 -5.69 -8.43
N LYS A 21 -16.96 -6.02 -7.67
CA LYS A 21 -17.93 -5.04 -7.18
C LYS A 21 -17.54 -4.59 -5.77
N LEU A 22 -17.53 -3.30 -5.51
CA LEU A 22 -17.38 -2.75 -4.17
C LEU A 22 -18.66 -3.05 -3.35
N ARG A 23 -18.50 -3.72 -2.20
CA ARG A 23 -19.60 -4.02 -1.27
C ARG A 23 -19.63 -3.06 -0.09
N VAL A 24 -18.45 -2.69 0.42
CA VAL A 24 -18.34 -1.82 1.59
C VAL A 24 -17.23 -0.79 1.37
N ASN A 25 -17.55 0.46 1.69
CA ASN A 25 -16.63 1.58 1.78
C ASN A 25 -16.93 2.28 3.11
N ARG A 26 -16.23 1.89 4.16
CA ARG A 26 -16.51 2.34 5.52
C ARG A 26 -15.30 3.04 6.13
N ARG A 27 -15.49 4.25 6.62
CA ARG A 27 -14.46 4.97 7.36
C ARG A 27 -14.20 4.26 8.70
N LEU A 28 -12.92 4.01 9.01
CA LEU A 28 -12.45 3.44 10.28
C LEU A 28 -11.96 4.51 11.24
N SER A 29 -11.36 5.58 10.71
CA SER A 29 -10.93 6.71 11.56
C SER A 29 -12.13 7.56 11.98
N GLY A 30 -12.10 8.08 13.22
CA GLY A 30 -13.10 9.03 13.72
C GLY A 30 -13.12 10.33 12.89
N GLN A 31 -14.19 11.11 13.03
CA GLN A 31 -14.34 12.36 12.28
C GLN A 31 -13.29 13.41 12.66
N GLU A 32 -12.82 13.39 13.91
CA GLU A 32 -11.79 14.26 14.45
C GLU A 32 -10.37 13.87 14.05
N SER A 33 -10.19 12.71 13.43
CA SER A 33 -8.88 12.28 12.93
C SER A 33 -8.43 13.13 11.75
N ALA A 34 -7.13 13.46 11.73
CA ALA A 34 -6.48 14.06 10.58
C ALA A 34 -6.36 13.07 9.39
N LYS A 35 -6.69 11.80 9.60
CA LYS A 35 -6.68 10.74 8.59
C LYS A 35 -8.08 10.41 8.11
N ASP A 36 -8.19 10.00 6.86
CA ASP A 36 -9.36 9.33 6.31
C ASP A 36 -8.96 7.86 6.00
N THR A 37 -8.89 7.05 7.06
CA THR A 37 -8.60 5.62 6.95
C THR A 37 -9.89 4.86 6.71
N ARG A 38 -9.95 4.05 5.64
CA ARG A 38 -11.16 3.32 5.24
C ARG A 38 -10.93 1.84 5.09
N HIS A 39 -11.96 1.10 5.39
CA HIS A 39 -12.12 -0.33 5.11
C HIS A 39 -12.93 -0.51 3.83
N PHE A 40 -12.42 -1.37 2.96
CA PHE A 40 -13.07 -1.73 1.71
C PHE A 40 -13.29 -3.24 1.64
N GLU A 41 -14.45 -3.65 1.12
CA GLU A 41 -14.76 -5.04 0.82
C GLU A 41 -15.16 -5.17 -0.65
N LEU A 42 -14.50 -6.05 -1.36
CA LEU A 42 -14.84 -6.37 -2.76
C LEU A 42 -15.43 -7.77 -2.86
N ASP A 43 -16.42 -7.88 -3.73
CA ASP A 43 -17.01 -9.14 -4.14
C ASP A 43 -16.11 -9.86 -5.14
N LEU A 44 -15.75 -11.08 -4.84
CA LEU A 44 -14.95 -11.95 -5.69
C LEU A 44 -15.76 -13.13 -6.27
N SER A 45 -17.09 -13.11 -6.14
CA SER A 45 -17.96 -14.16 -6.71
C SER A 45 -17.70 -14.32 -8.21
N GLY A 46 -17.39 -15.53 -8.64
CA GLY A 46 -17.03 -15.83 -10.02
C GLY A 46 -15.60 -15.45 -10.43
N TRP A 47 -14.75 -15.06 -9.49
CA TRP A 47 -13.34 -14.75 -9.73
C TRP A 47 -12.56 -15.94 -10.31
N GLY A 48 -12.76 -17.14 -9.79
CA GLY A 48 -12.04 -18.35 -10.21
C GLY A 48 -10.54 -18.33 -9.87
N LEU A 49 -10.08 -17.38 -9.06
CA LEU A 49 -8.72 -17.24 -8.56
C LEU A 49 -8.71 -17.39 -7.04
N SER A 50 -7.54 -17.45 -6.43
CA SER A 50 -7.36 -17.51 -4.98
C SER A 50 -6.22 -16.59 -4.55
N PHE A 51 -6.21 -16.26 -3.27
CA PHE A 51 -5.09 -15.61 -2.59
C PHE A 51 -4.92 -16.23 -1.20
N GLU A 52 -3.74 -16.07 -0.64
CA GLU A 52 -3.45 -16.46 0.74
C GLU A 52 -3.30 -15.21 1.62
N VAL A 53 -3.49 -15.37 2.91
CA VAL A 53 -3.22 -14.29 3.86
C VAL A 53 -1.73 -13.93 3.83
N GLY A 54 -1.44 -12.62 3.67
CA GLY A 54 -0.09 -12.12 3.41
C GLY A 54 0.13 -11.72 1.96
N ASP A 55 -0.73 -12.12 1.03
CA ASP A 55 -0.74 -11.60 -0.33
C ASP A 55 -1.25 -10.15 -0.39
N SER A 56 -1.10 -9.55 -1.56
CA SER A 56 -1.65 -8.23 -1.86
C SER A 56 -2.64 -8.30 -3.03
N LEU A 57 -3.56 -7.34 -3.05
CA LEU A 57 -4.48 -7.13 -4.17
C LEU A 57 -3.97 -5.97 -5.03
N ALA A 58 -3.73 -6.23 -6.32
CA ALA A 58 -3.49 -5.17 -7.29
C ALA A 58 -4.81 -4.54 -7.70
N VAL A 59 -5.00 -3.26 -7.42
CA VAL A 59 -6.18 -2.48 -7.77
C VAL A 59 -5.85 -1.54 -8.93
N TYR A 60 -6.61 -1.63 -10.01
CA TYR A 60 -6.47 -0.81 -11.22
C TYR A 60 -7.47 0.35 -11.17
N ALA A 61 -7.00 1.50 -10.73
CA ALA A 61 -7.80 2.71 -10.59
C ALA A 61 -7.87 3.52 -11.87
N THR A 62 -8.83 4.45 -11.92
CA THR A 62 -8.84 5.54 -12.90
C THR A 62 -8.30 6.83 -12.30
N ASN A 63 -7.74 7.70 -13.13
CA ASN A 63 -7.42 9.07 -12.74
C ASN A 63 -8.69 9.87 -12.40
N ASP A 64 -8.52 11.00 -11.72
CA ASP A 64 -9.63 11.91 -11.45
C ASP A 64 -10.14 12.52 -12.76
N PRO A 65 -11.44 12.35 -13.12
CA PRO A 65 -12.00 12.89 -14.35
C PRO A 65 -11.85 14.42 -14.47
N GLN A 66 -11.93 15.14 -13.35
CA GLN A 66 -11.74 16.59 -13.36
C GLN A 66 -10.30 16.95 -13.77
N LEU A 67 -9.28 16.28 -13.20
CA LEU A 67 -7.89 16.50 -13.59
C LEU A 67 -7.64 16.13 -15.06
N VAL A 68 -8.28 15.08 -15.57
CA VAL A 68 -8.23 14.71 -16.99
C VAL A 68 -8.75 15.83 -17.86
N ASP A 69 -9.92 16.38 -17.52
CA ASP A 69 -10.56 17.45 -18.29
C ASP A 69 -9.76 18.77 -18.23
N GLU A 70 -9.13 19.08 -17.08
CA GLU A 70 -8.21 20.22 -16.93
C GLU A 70 -6.97 20.08 -17.83
N ILE A 71 -6.37 18.88 -17.92
CA ILE A 71 -5.22 18.64 -18.80
C ILE A 71 -5.62 18.76 -20.27
N ILE A 72 -6.76 18.21 -20.67
CA ILE A 72 -7.29 18.32 -22.03
C ILE A 72 -7.48 19.79 -22.40
N HIS A 73 -8.08 20.57 -21.50
CA HIS A 73 -8.28 22.01 -21.68
C HIS A 73 -6.95 22.77 -21.79
N ALA A 74 -6.00 22.49 -20.89
CA ALA A 74 -4.68 23.16 -20.91
C ALA A 74 -3.89 22.89 -22.20
N LEU A 75 -4.13 21.75 -22.84
CA LEU A 75 -3.54 21.40 -24.13
C LEU A 75 -4.31 21.94 -25.35
N GLY A 76 -5.48 22.56 -25.14
CA GLY A 76 -6.35 23.00 -26.21
C GLY A 76 -6.92 21.84 -27.05
N ALA A 77 -6.99 20.64 -26.47
CA ALA A 77 -7.49 19.44 -27.13
C ALA A 77 -9.00 19.25 -26.89
N THR A 78 -9.62 18.35 -27.65
CA THR A 78 -11.07 18.03 -27.52
C THR A 78 -11.30 16.79 -26.67
N GLY A 79 -10.27 15.99 -26.43
CA GLY A 79 -10.34 14.70 -25.77
C GLY A 79 -10.84 13.54 -26.65
N LYS A 80 -11.24 13.83 -27.91
CA LYS A 80 -11.74 12.86 -28.89
C LYS A 80 -10.67 12.36 -29.85
N GLU A 81 -9.51 12.98 -29.85
CA GLU A 81 -8.38 12.61 -30.69
C GLU A 81 -7.99 11.15 -30.42
N GLU A 82 -7.69 10.40 -31.47
CA GLU A 82 -7.20 9.06 -31.36
C GLU A 82 -5.73 9.07 -30.94
N VAL A 83 -5.40 8.30 -29.90
CA VAL A 83 -4.04 8.18 -29.36
C VAL A 83 -3.67 6.71 -29.10
N PRO A 84 -2.37 6.38 -29.14
CA PRO A 84 -1.91 5.04 -28.80
C PRO A 84 -2.15 4.72 -27.33
N ARG A 85 -2.31 3.44 -27.02
CA ARG A 85 -2.35 2.90 -25.66
C ARG A 85 -1.07 2.12 -25.36
N PRO A 86 -0.68 1.99 -24.09
CA PRO A 86 0.42 1.09 -23.71
C PRO A 86 0.17 -0.36 -24.09
N LYS A 87 -1.10 -0.76 -24.20
CA LYS A 87 -1.55 -2.08 -24.67
C LYS A 87 -2.91 -1.96 -25.36
N GLY A 88 -3.12 -2.73 -26.43
CA GLY A 88 -4.38 -2.78 -27.15
C GLY A 88 -4.48 -1.80 -28.31
N LEU A 89 -5.68 -1.67 -28.85
CA LEU A 89 -5.99 -0.74 -29.93
C LEU A 89 -5.98 0.71 -29.45
N PRO A 90 -5.73 1.68 -30.36
CA PRO A 90 -5.88 3.10 -30.05
C PRO A 90 -7.24 3.42 -29.41
N THR A 91 -7.29 4.51 -28.67
CA THR A 91 -8.49 4.98 -27.99
C THR A 91 -8.56 6.51 -28.01
N THR A 92 -9.63 7.09 -27.50
CA THR A 92 -9.72 8.55 -27.39
C THR A 92 -8.73 9.07 -26.36
N PHE A 93 -8.24 10.29 -26.57
CA PHE A 93 -7.28 10.94 -25.67
C PHE A 93 -7.80 11.00 -24.23
N ARG A 94 -9.10 11.32 -24.05
CA ARG A 94 -9.73 11.35 -22.73
C ARG A 94 -9.70 9.98 -22.04
N GLU A 95 -10.05 8.89 -22.74
CA GLU A 95 -10.01 7.53 -22.18
C GLU A 95 -8.57 7.08 -21.86
N ALA A 96 -7.60 7.43 -22.71
CA ALA A 96 -6.20 7.15 -22.46
C ALA A 96 -5.70 7.83 -21.18
N LEU A 97 -5.99 9.13 -21.00
CA LEU A 97 -5.63 9.87 -19.78
C LEU A 97 -6.38 9.33 -18.55
N LEU A 98 -7.62 8.90 -18.71
CA LEU A 98 -8.43 8.39 -17.59
C LEU A 98 -7.91 7.03 -17.08
N ARG A 99 -7.45 6.13 -17.96
CA ARG A 99 -7.20 4.73 -17.60
C ARG A 99 -5.78 4.23 -17.81
N ASP A 100 -5.02 4.82 -18.73
CA ASP A 100 -3.81 4.17 -19.22
C ASP A 100 -2.52 4.89 -18.80
N TYR A 101 -2.57 6.18 -18.58
CA TYR A 101 -1.38 6.99 -18.31
C TYR A 101 -1.43 7.67 -16.94
N SER A 102 -0.28 7.75 -16.29
CA SER A 102 -0.12 8.52 -15.05
C SER A 102 -0.06 10.01 -15.38
N ILE A 103 -0.99 10.80 -14.84
CA ILE A 103 -1.11 12.24 -15.04
C ILE A 103 -0.80 13.06 -13.79
N THR A 104 -0.46 12.39 -12.68
CA THR A 104 -0.12 13.06 -11.41
C THR A 104 1.39 13.17 -11.20
N GLN A 105 2.21 12.41 -11.95
CA GLN A 105 3.65 12.41 -11.78
C GLN A 105 4.35 12.92 -13.05
N PRO A 106 4.96 14.12 -13.01
CA PRO A 106 5.74 14.64 -14.13
C PRO A 106 6.93 13.72 -14.44
N THR A 107 7.07 13.34 -15.69
CA THR A 107 8.20 12.50 -16.12
C THR A 107 9.39 13.36 -16.51
N PRO A 108 10.63 12.85 -16.41
CA PRO A 108 11.81 13.56 -16.95
C PRO A 108 11.70 13.89 -18.45
N LYS A 109 10.99 13.04 -19.22
CA LYS A 109 10.74 13.29 -20.66
C LYS A 109 9.84 14.52 -20.87
N LEU A 110 8.73 14.59 -20.12
CA LEU A 110 7.81 15.72 -20.18
C LEU A 110 8.51 17.02 -19.76
N LEU A 111 9.22 17.00 -18.64
CA LEU A 111 9.95 18.16 -18.13
C LEU A 111 10.98 18.68 -19.12
N LYS A 112 11.75 17.78 -19.76
CA LYS A 112 12.70 18.13 -20.83
C LYS A 112 11.99 18.74 -22.05
N ALA A 113 10.86 18.16 -22.47
CA ALA A 113 10.09 18.67 -23.60
C ALA A 113 9.53 20.09 -23.32
N ILE A 114 9.08 20.34 -22.10
CA ILE A 114 8.61 21.66 -21.64
C ILE A 114 9.79 22.67 -21.61
N ALA A 115 10.89 22.32 -20.95
CA ALA A 115 12.08 23.19 -20.85
C ALA A 115 12.61 23.58 -22.21
N HIS A 116 12.64 22.68 -23.19
CA HIS A 116 13.08 22.93 -24.55
C HIS A 116 12.15 23.87 -25.34
N ARG A 117 10.82 23.75 -25.12
CA ARG A 117 9.81 24.53 -25.84
C ARG A 117 9.52 25.90 -25.21
N ALA A 118 9.58 25.94 -23.89
CA ALA A 118 9.35 27.14 -23.13
C ALA A 118 10.60 28.02 -23.08
N ASN A 119 11.09 28.60 -24.14
CA ASN A 119 12.29 29.44 -24.20
C ASN A 119 12.63 30.31 -22.95
N ALA A 120 11.81 30.26 -21.94
CA ALA A 120 11.83 31.00 -20.68
C ALA A 120 11.90 30.10 -19.41
N ALA A 121 12.27 28.83 -19.52
CA ALA A 121 12.42 27.96 -18.34
C ALA A 121 13.89 27.57 -18.06
N PRO A 122 14.84 28.51 -17.92
CA PRO A 122 16.21 28.17 -17.58
C PRO A 122 16.31 27.39 -16.27
N LEU A 123 15.50 27.75 -15.28
CA LEU A 123 15.45 27.04 -13.99
C LEU A 123 15.11 25.56 -14.15
N LEU A 124 14.09 25.20 -14.95
CA LEU A 124 13.72 23.79 -15.15
C LEU A 124 14.82 23.04 -15.91
N GLY A 125 15.45 23.68 -16.91
CA GLY A 125 16.59 23.11 -17.62
C GLY A 125 17.77 22.82 -16.70
N ASP A 126 18.10 23.73 -15.80
CA ASP A 126 19.19 23.59 -14.82
C ASP A 126 18.88 22.48 -13.80
N LEU A 127 17.63 22.40 -13.33
CA LEU A 127 17.20 21.36 -12.39
C LEU A 127 17.23 19.95 -12.98
N LEU A 128 17.19 19.82 -14.29
CA LEU A 128 17.28 18.54 -15.00
C LEU A 128 18.71 18.01 -15.15
N ALA A 129 19.72 18.77 -14.73
CA ALA A 129 21.11 18.34 -14.72
C ALA A 129 21.31 17.16 -13.73
N PRO A 130 22.12 16.13 -14.09
CA PRO A 130 22.29 14.93 -13.29
C PRO A 130 22.74 15.18 -11.85
N GLU A 131 23.56 16.20 -11.62
CA GLU A 131 24.10 16.63 -10.33
C GLU A 131 23.04 17.28 -9.43
N ARG A 132 21.92 17.73 -9.98
CA ARG A 132 20.83 18.41 -9.25
C ARG A 132 19.63 17.54 -8.94
N LYS A 133 19.80 16.23 -8.95
CA LYS A 133 18.70 15.26 -8.73
C LYS A 133 17.94 15.50 -7.41
N GLN A 134 18.65 15.89 -6.34
CA GLN A 134 18.00 16.18 -5.05
C GLN A 134 17.19 17.46 -5.11
N ASP A 135 17.70 18.51 -5.77
CA ASP A 135 17.00 19.77 -5.94
C ASP A 135 15.75 19.59 -6.79
N LEU A 136 15.86 18.81 -7.87
CA LEU A 136 14.70 18.44 -8.71
C LEU A 136 13.65 17.68 -7.89
N THR A 137 14.05 16.73 -7.06
CA THR A 137 13.12 15.99 -6.20
C THR A 137 12.39 16.91 -5.24
N THR A 138 13.09 17.87 -4.65
CA THR A 138 12.52 18.89 -3.76
C THR A 138 11.57 19.82 -4.50
N TYR A 139 11.96 20.29 -5.69
CA TYR A 139 11.14 21.17 -6.54
C TYR A 139 9.83 20.48 -6.99
N LEU A 140 9.91 19.21 -7.37
CA LEU A 140 8.75 18.43 -7.83
C LEU A 140 7.81 18.00 -6.71
N TRP A 141 8.18 18.24 -5.45
CA TRP A 141 7.34 17.81 -4.34
C TRP A 141 5.97 18.50 -4.36
N GLY A 142 4.92 17.69 -4.49
CA GLY A 142 3.53 18.18 -4.55
C GLY A 142 3.12 18.80 -5.88
N MET A 143 3.99 18.80 -6.91
CA MET A 143 3.63 19.22 -8.28
C MET A 143 3.11 18.03 -9.10
N GLU A 144 2.15 18.31 -9.94
CA GLU A 144 1.57 17.37 -10.90
C GLU A 144 1.78 17.87 -12.35
N VAL A 145 1.45 17.04 -13.32
CA VAL A 145 1.57 17.37 -14.75
C VAL A 145 0.83 18.67 -15.11
N ILE A 146 -0.35 18.89 -14.53
CA ILE A 146 -1.18 20.07 -14.81
C ILE A 146 -0.48 21.37 -14.40
N ASP A 147 0.34 21.38 -13.34
CA ASP A 147 1.03 22.59 -12.89
C ASP A 147 1.99 23.10 -13.98
N PHE A 148 2.76 22.19 -14.57
CA PHE A 148 3.67 22.53 -15.65
C PHE A 148 2.97 23.02 -16.93
N LEU A 149 1.80 22.48 -17.23
CA LEU A 149 1.00 22.94 -18.37
C LEU A 149 0.43 24.35 -18.12
N THR A 150 0.00 24.64 -16.90
CA THR A 150 -0.54 25.96 -16.53
C THR A 150 0.55 27.02 -16.34
N GLU A 151 1.72 26.65 -15.83
CA GLU A 151 2.88 27.56 -15.72
C GLU A 151 3.49 27.91 -17.08
N HIS A 152 3.32 27.04 -18.09
CA HIS A 152 3.89 27.23 -19.43
C HIS A 152 2.82 27.15 -20.53
N PRO A 153 1.85 28.10 -20.55
CA PRO A 153 0.69 28.04 -21.47
C PRO A 153 1.06 28.19 -22.94
N SER A 154 2.26 28.67 -23.24
CA SER A 154 2.79 28.77 -24.62
C SER A 154 3.32 27.45 -25.16
N VAL A 155 3.48 26.43 -24.30
CA VAL A 155 3.96 25.11 -24.72
C VAL A 155 2.77 24.25 -25.17
N HIS A 156 2.79 23.88 -26.43
CA HIS A 156 1.75 23.04 -27.03
C HIS A 156 2.28 21.67 -27.38
N PHE A 157 1.44 20.65 -27.13
CA PHE A 157 1.68 19.27 -27.52
C PHE A 157 0.47 18.73 -28.29
N LYS A 158 0.71 17.97 -29.35
CA LYS A 158 -0.35 17.15 -29.92
C LYS A 158 -0.70 16.02 -28.93
N PRO A 159 -1.97 15.60 -28.82
CA PRO A 159 -2.39 14.53 -27.91
C PRO A 159 -1.56 13.24 -28.02
N GLU A 160 -1.28 12.77 -29.23
CA GLU A 160 -0.45 11.59 -29.47
C GLU A 160 0.99 11.76 -28.94
N GLU A 161 1.60 12.92 -29.16
CA GLU A 161 2.92 13.26 -28.64
C GLU A 161 2.90 13.32 -27.10
N PHE A 162 1.89 13.96 -26.52
CA PHE A 162 1.78 14.16 -25.08
C PHE A 162 1.72 12.82 -24.34
N VAL A 163 0.89 11.87 -24.76
CA VAL A 163 0.83 10.56 -24.12
C VAL A 163 2.16 9.81 -24.21
N GLY A 164 2.96 10.04 -25.26
CA GLY A 164 4.31 9.49 -25.41
C GLY A 164 5.32 10.01 -24.38
N LEU A 165 5.02 11.15 -23.75
CA LEU A 165 5.83 11.76 -22.68
C LEU A 165 5.44 11.28 -21.28
N LEU A 166 4.30 10.60 -21.12
CA LEU A 166 3.80 10.09 -19.84
C LEU A 166 4.28 8.66 -19.59
N THR A 167 4.17 8.22 -18.32
CA THR A 167 4.35 6.82 -17.97
C THR A 167 2.98 6.12 -17.87
N LYS A 168 3.00 4.80 -18.01
CA LYS A 168 1.80 3.97 -17.82
C LYS A 168 1.29 4.11 -16.38
N LEU A 169 -0.03 4.24 -16.22
CA LEU A 169 -0.69 4.13 -14.93
C LEU A 169 -0.52 2.70 -14.37
N GLN A 170 0.05 2.60 -13.18
CA GLN A 170 0.32 1.33 -12.52
C GLN A 170 -0.78 1.03 -11.50
N PRO A 171 -1.19 -0.24 -11.35
CA PRO A 171 -2.05 -0.63 -10.25
C PRO A 171 -1.39 -0.37 -8.90
N ARG A 172 -2.20 -0.14 -7.87
CA ARG A 172 -1.73 -0.06 -6.48
C ARG A 172 -1.91 -1.39 -5.80
N LEU A 173 -0.90 -1.79 -5.04
CA LEU A 173 -0.95 -3.00 -4.22
C LEU A 173 -1.45 -2.63 -2.83
N TYR A 174 -2.40 -3.41 -2.32
CA TYR A 174 -2.89 -3.33 -0.95
C TYR A 174 -2.81 -4.71 -0.33
N SER A 175 -2.13 -4.84 0.79
CA SER A 175 -2.09 -6.10 1.54
C SER A 175 -3.50 -6.52 1.93
N VAL A 176 -3.85 -7.79 1.70
CA VAL A 176 -5.18 -8.30 2.04
C VAL A 176 -5.40 -8.25 3.55
N ALA A 177 -6.59 -7.83 3.98
CA ALA A 177 -6.98 -7.69 5.38
C ALA A 177 -8.08 -8.67 5.78
N SER A 178 -8.32 -9.71 4.97
CA SER A 178 -9.27 -10.79 5.25
C SER A 178 -8.71 -12.15 4.86
N SER A 179 -9.22 -13.19 5.52
CA SER A 179 -9.01 -14.58 5.14
C SER A 179 -10.17 -15.08 4.28
N LEU A 180 -9.87 -15.82 3.20
CA LEU A 180 -10.89 -16.50 2.39
C LEU A 180 -11.62 -17.60 3.17
N LYS A 181 -11.03 -18.16 4.24
CA LYS A 181 -11.69 -19.12 5.11
C LYS A 181 -12.73 -18.48 6.01
N ALA A 182 -12.51 -17.22 6.40
CA ALA A 182 -13.47 -16.46 7.20
C ALA A 182 -14.51 -15.76 6.31
N TYR A 183 -14.09 -15.29 5.13
CA TYR A 183 -14.93 -14.55 4.18
C TYR A 183 -14.76 -15.14 2.77
N PRO A 184 -15.42 -16.24 2.45
CA PRO A 184 -15.42 -16.80 1.10
C PRO A 184 -15.94 -15.78 0.08
N GLU A 185 -15.34 -15.73 -1.08
CA GLU A 185 -15.74 -14.84 -2.18
C GLU A 185 -15.65 -13.33 -1.87
N GLN A 186 -14.85 -12.95 -0.87
CA GLN A 186 -14.60 -11.54 -0.53
C GLN A 186 -13.11 -11.28 -0.29
N VAL A 187 -12.67 -10.07 -0.60
CA VAL A 187 -11.38 -9.56 -0.15
C VAL A 187 -11.59 -8.21 0.55
N HIS A 188 -10.99 -8.08 1.73
CA HIS A 188 -10.98 -6.82 2.47
C HIS A 188 -9.59 -6.21 2.43
N PHE A 189 -9.53 -4.88 2.47
CA PHE A 189 -8.28 -4.13 2.60
C PHE A 189 -8.52 -2.78 3.26
N ILE A 190 -7.45 -2.18 3.76
CA ILE A 190 -7.49 -0.90 4.46
C ILE A 190 -6.65 0.12 3.71
N VAL A 191 -7.16 1.34 3.56
CA VAL A 191 -6.51 2.41 2.82
C VAL A 191 -6.60 3.74 3.56
N ASP A 192 -5.48 4.44 3.71
CA ASP A 192 -5.49 5.87 4.02
C ASP A 192 -5.78 6.64 2.74
N VAL A 193 -6.86 7.38 2.71
CA VAL A 193 -7.25 8.21 1.55
C VAL A 193 -6.35 9.44 1.51
N VAL A 194 -5.54 9.52 0.48
CA VAL A 194 -4.55 10.59 0.33
C VAL A 194 -5.21 11.84 -0.23
N ARG A 195 -5.25 12.89 0.57
CA ARG A 195 -5.62 14.26 0.16
C ARG A 195 -4.71 15.25 0.90
N TYR A 196 -4.17 16.20 0.17
CA TYR A 196 -3.36 17.27 0.76
C TYR A 196 -3.35 18.49 -0.15
N GLU A 197 -3.15 19.65 0.44
CA GLU A 197 -2.99 20.90 -0.32
C GLU A 197 -1.52 21.12 -0.68
N SER A 198 -1.27 21.43 -1.95
CA SER A 198 0.05 21.81 -2.43
C SER A 198 -0.06 22.70 -3.65
N HIS A 199 0.79 23.74 -3.74
CA HIS A 199 0.79 24.72 -4.85
C HIS A 199 -0.61 25.30 -5.12
N GLY A 200 -1.37 25.61 -4.06
CA GLY A 200 -2.72 26.18 -4.14
C GLY A 200 -3.79 25.23 -4.72
N ARG A 201 -3.51 23.94 -4.82
CA ARG A 201 -4.42 22.92 -5.35
C ARG A 201 -4.59 21.77 -4.36
N MET A 202 -5.81 21.23 -4.30
CA MET A 202 -6.08 19.98 -3.60
C MET A 202 -5.54 18.80 -4.43
N ARG A 203 -4.58 18.07 -3.88
CA ARG A 203 -4.02 16.86 -4.48
C ARG A 203 -4.74 15.63 -3.96
N LYS A 204 -4.94 14.66 -4.84
CA LYS A 204 -5.63 13.41 -4.51
C LYS A 204 -4.77 12.20 -4.92
N GLY A 205 -4.68 11.23 -4.01
CA GLY A 205 -4.07 9.94 -4.37
C GLY A 205 -4.94 9.20 -5.39
N VAL A 206 -4.41 8.84 -6.55
CA VAL A 206 -5.20 8.28 -7.67
C VAL A 206 -6.07 7.11 -7.25
N CYS A 207 -5.48 6.07 -6.67
CA CYS A 207 -6.22 4.85 -6.31
C CYS A 207 -7.05 5.02 -5.04
N SER A 208 -6.51 5.69 -4.01
CA SER A 208 -7.23 5.86 -2.75
C SER A 208 -8.48 6.75 -2.90
N SER A 209 -8.42 7.82 -3.71
CA SER A 209 -9.60 8.64 -3.99
C SER A 209 -10.57 7.97 -4.98
N PHE A 210 -10.06 7.17 -5.94
CA PHE A 210 -10.92 6.34 -6.78
C PHE A 210 -11.79 5.42 -5.93
N LEU A 211 -11.18 4.66 -5.02
CA LEU A 211 -11.88 3.74 -4.13
C LEU A 211 -12.86 4.47 -3.20
N ALA A 212 -12.45 5.62 -2.65
CA ALA A 212 -13.25 6.34 -1.66
C ALA A 212 -14.42 7.13 -2.25
N GLU A 213 -14.33 7.57 -3.51
CA GLU A 213 -15.24 8.57 -4.07
C GLU A 213 -15.95 8.10 -5.35
N ARG A 214 -15.45 7.08 -6.06
CA ARG A 214 -15.90 6.78 -7.43
C ARG A 214 -16.11 5.29 -7.72
N ALA A 215 -15.86 4.41 -6.74
CA ALA A 215 -15.92 2.97 -6.96
C ALA A 215 -17.30 2.34 -6.64
N ASP A 216 -18.24 3.09 -6.07
CA ASP A 216 -19.53 2.53 -5.62
C ASP A 216 -20.37 1.98 -6.79
N ASP A 217 -20.38 2.68 -7.92
CA ASP A 217 -21.21 2.35 -9.08
C ASP A 217 -20.44 1.79 -10.29
N VAL A 218 -19.13 1.57 -10.14
CA VAL A 218 -18.29 1.07 -11.22
C VAL A 218 -17.48 -0.16 -10.77
N PRO A 219 -17.21 -1.11 -11.69
CA PRO A 219 -16.34 -2.22 -11.35
C PRO A 219 -14.95 -1.73 -10.93
N VAL A 220 -14.41 -2.36 -9.90
CA VAL A 220 -13.02 -2.20 -9.45
C VAL A 220 -12.19 -3.34 -10.03
N PRO A 221 -11.39 -3.09 -11.07
CA PRO A 221 -10.58 -4.15 -11.66
C PRO A 221 -9.45 -4.55 -10.71
N VAL A 222 -9.34 -5.85 -10.39
CA VAL A 222 -8.37 -6.37 -9.42
C VAL A 222 -7.70 -7.65 -9.88
N PHE A 223 -6.49 -7.91 -9.36
CA PHE A 223 -5.78 -9.15 -9.56
C PHE A 223 -4.90 -9.47 -8.35
N PRO A 224 -4.75 -10.76 -7.93
CA PRO A 224 -3.91 -11.11 -6.79
C PRO A 224 -2.44 -10.88 -7.11
N SER A 225 -1.70 -10.38 -6.15
CA SER A 225 -0.24 -10.24 -6.18
C SER A 225 0.35 -11.11 -5.08
N ILE A 226 0.80 -12.29 -5.49
CA ILE A 226 1.30 -13.31 -4.56
C ILE A 226 2.59 -12.84 -3.89
N ALA A 227 2.61 -12.85 -2.57
CA ALA A 227 3.79 -12.55 -1.78
C ALA A 227 4.78 -13.73 -1.83
N LYS A 228 6.07 -13.45 -2.00
CA LYS A 228 7.07 -14.52 -2.08
C LYS A 228 7.34 -15.18 -0.73
N HIS A 229 7.26 -14.42 0.36
CA HIS A 229 7.75 -14.88 1.67
C HIS A 229 6.94 -14.35 2.86
N PHE A 230 5.83 -13.64 2.62
CA PHE A 230 5.06 -13.01 3.68
C PHE A 230 3.76 -13.78 3.95
N HIS A 231 3.90 -15.06 4.30
CA HIS A 231 2.80 -15.95 4.68
C HIS A 231 2.99 -16.49 6.10
N LEU A 232 1.93 -16.96 6.73
CA LEU A 232 1.97 -17.64 8.02
C LEU A 232 2.97 -18.81 8.01
N PRO A 233 3.47 -19.26 9.18
CA PRO A 233 4.19 -20.53 9.30
C PRO A 233 3.32 -21.70 8.83
N GLU A 234 3.94 -22.73 8.26
CA GLU A 234 3.26 -23.98 7.91
C GLU A 234 2.72 -24.70 9.15
N ASP A 235 3.48 -24.69 10.23
CA ASP A 235 3.07 -25.21 11.51
C ASP A 235 2.15 -24.19 12.23
N PRO A 236 0.86 -24.53 12.44
CA PRO A 236 -0.12 -23.64 13.06
C PRO A 236 0.13 -23.36 14.53
N ASP A 237 0.96 -24.17 15.20
CA ASP A 237 1.27 -24.02 16.63
C ASP A 237 2.43 -23.06 16.91
N VAL A 238 3.15 -22.64 15.86
CA VAL A 238 4.24 -21.66 16.00
C VAL A 238 3.70 -20.30 16.43
N PRO A 239 4.26 -19.67 17.49
CA PRO A 239 3.89 -18.31 17.89
C PRO A 239 4.26 -17.28 16.83
N ILE A 240 3.48 -16.21 16.73
CA ILE A 240 3.80 -15.08 15.83
C ILE A 240 3.77 -13.74 16.56
N ILE A 241 4.75 -12.89 16.26
CA ILE A 241 4.83 -11.49 16.70
C ILE A 241 4.62 -10.63 15.44
N MET A 242 3.66 -9.74 15.49
CA MET A 242 3.22 -8.92 14.37
C MET A 242 3.39 -7.44 14.71
N VAL A 243 4.10 -6.68 13.87
CA VAL A 243 4.31 -5.24 14.05
C VAL A 243 3.73 -4.51 12.85
N GLY A 244 2.58 -3.84 13.04
CA GLY A 244 1.83 -3.20 11.94
C GLY A 244 1.12 -1.91 12.34
N PRO A 245 1.82 -0.78 12.39
CA PRO A 245 1.17 0.50 12.65
C PRO A 245 0.39 1.00 11.44
N GLY A 246 -0.72 1.71 11.72
CA GLY A 246 -1.60 2.28 10.70
C GLY A 246 -2.17 1.20 9.76
N THR A 247 -2.11 1.45 8.46
CA THR A 247 -2.57 0.49 7.44
C THR A 247 -1.73 -0.78 7.35
N GLY A 248 -0.53 -0.79 7.96
CA GLY A 248 0.31 -1.99 8.08
C GLY A 248 -0.34 -3.12 8.92
N VAL A 249 -1.44 -2.85 9.58
CA VAL A 249 -2.22 -3.86 10.33
C VAL A 249 -3.00 -4.82 9.42
N ALA A 250 -3.18 -4.49 8.14
CA ALA A 250 -3.98 -5.26 7.18
C ALA A 250 -3.69 -6.76 7.18
N PRO A 251 -2.46 -7.22 6.89
CA PRO A 251 -2.16 -8.65 6.82
C PRO A 251 -2.31 -9.34 8.18
N PHE A 252 -2.15 -8.62 9.27
CA PHE A 252 -2.25 -9.20 10.62
C PHE A 252 -3.69 -9.45 11.05
N ARG A 253 -4.63 -8.61 10.60
CA ARG A 253 -6.06 -8.92 10.70
C ARG A 253 -6.39 -10.20 9.92
N ALA A 254 -5.89 -10.34 8.70
CA ALA A 254 -6.09 -11.53 7.89
C ALA A 254 -5.48 -12.78 8.55
N TYR A 255 -4.28 -12.68 9.14
CA TYR A 255 -3.62 -13.77 9.86
C TYR A 255 -4.44 -14.24 11.06
N LEU A 256 -4.97 -13.32 11.86
CA LEU A 256 -5.81 -13.67 13.01
C LEU A 256 -7.09 -14.37 12.57
N GLN A 257 -7.75 -13.89 11.52
CA GLN A 257 -8.94 -14.52 10.95
C GLN A 257 -8.64 -15.92 10.39
N GLU A 258 -7.53 -16.08 9.67
CA GLU A 258 -7.08 -17.36 9.13
C GLU A 258 -6.83 -18.36 10.26
N ARG A 259 -6.08 -17.96 11.28
CA ARG A 259 -5.76 -18.80 12.44
C ARG A 259 -7.00 -19.16 13.25
N LYS A 260 -7.95 -18.25 13.40
CA LYS A 260 -9.26 -18.53 14.02
C LYS A 260 -10.03 -19.56 13.20
N ALA A 261 -10.12 -19.37 11.89
CA ALA A 261 -10.87 -20.27 11.01
C ALA A 261 -10.25 -21.67 10.88
N THR A 262 -8.93 -21.78 11.05
CA THR A 262 -8.21 -23.07 10.99
C THR A 262 -8.03 -23.74 12.35
N GLY A 263 -8.40 -23.07 13.46
CA GLY A 263 -8.19 -23.60 14.81
C GLY A 263 -6.71 -23.67 15.21
N ALA A 264 -5.86 -22.77 14.67
CA ALA A 264 -4.45 -22.73 15.00
C ALA A 264 -4.21 -22.35 16.49
N ASN A 265 -3.36 -23.11 17.21
CA ASN A 265 -3.13 -22.93 18.64
C ASN A 265 -1.96 -22.00 18.98
N GLY A 266 -1.10 -21.70 18.02
CA GLY A 266 0.06 -20.84 18.24
C GLY A 266 -0.35 -19.46 18.73
N LYS A 267 0.38 -18.94 19.72
CA LYS A 267 0.13 -17.63 20.31
C LYS A 267 0.30 -16.50 19.29
N ASN A 268 -0.50 -15.46 19.42
CA ASN A 268 -0.47 -14.27 18.56
C ASN A 268 -0.20 -13.03 19.41
N TRP A 269 0.75 -12.20 18.97
CA TRP A 269 1.08 -10.92 19.60
C TRP A 269 1.09 -9.81 18.56
N LEU A 270 0.28 -8.77 18.76
CA LEU A 270 0.19 -7.63 17.85
C LEU A 270 0.72 -6.37 18.52
N PHE A 271 1.66 -5.69 17.86
CA PHE A 271 2.05 -4.31 18.10
C PHE A 271 1.36 -3.42 17.08
N PHE A 272 0.38 -2.65 17.52
CA PHE A 272 -0.33 -1.67 16.71
C PHE A 272 0.13 -0.25 17.06
N GLY A 273 0.04 0.69 16.12
CA GLY A 273 0.34 2.10 16.39
C GLY A 273 -0.39 3.04 15.46
N SER A 274 -0.82 4.19 15.97
CA SER A 274 -1.38 5.28 15.17
C SER A 274 -1.17 6.65 15.86
N GLN A 275 -1.94 7.68 15.45
CA GLN A 275 -1.80 9.01 16.04
C GLN A 275 -2.52 9.08 17.39
N HIS A 276 -3.82 8.76 17.41
CA HIS A 276 -4.69 8.86 18.58
C HIS A 276 -5.47 7.57 18.80
N GLU A 277 -5.58 7.12 20.06
CA GLU A 277 -6.37 5.94 20.41
C GLU A 277 -7.84 6.13 20.05
N ARG A 278 -8.41 7.24 20.48
CA ARG A 278 -9.83 7.51 20.38
C ARG A 278 -10.37 7.48 18.94
N CYS A 279 -9.58 7.90 17.95
CA CYS A 279 -10.08 8.08 16.59
C CYS A 279 -9.28 7.35 15.49
N ASP A 280 -8.15 6.72 15.83
CA ASP A 280 -7.28 6.09 14.84
C ASP A 280 -7.03 4.59 15.10
N PHE A 281 -7.76 3.99 16.05
CA PHE A 281 -7.61 2.57 16.34
C PHE A 281 -8.40 1.73 15.32
N ALA A 282 -7.80 1.54 14.15
CA ALA A 282 -8.39 0.70 13.10
C ALA A 282 -8.60 -0.73 13.60
N TYR A 283 -9.84 -1.24 13.47
CA TYR A 283 -10.25 -2.56 13.94
C TYR A 283 -10.09 -2.80 15.46
N GLY A 284 -10.03 -1.76 16.28
CA GLY A 284 -9.80 -1.89 17.73
C GLY A 284 -10.78 -2.83 18.41
N GLU A 285 -12.09 -2.71 18.13
CA GLU A 285 -13.12 -3.58 18.69
C GLU A 285 -12.91 -5.05 18.31
N GLU A 286 -12.49 -5.35 17.07
CA GLU A 286 -12.22 -6.70 16.59
C GLU A 286 -10.98 -7.30 17.28
N PHE A 287 -9.92 -6.51 17.47
CA PHE A 287 -8.71 -6.97 18.19
C PHE A 287 -8.94 -7.18 19.67
N GLU A 288 -9.73 -6.34 20.33
CA GLU A 288 -10.12 -6.55 21.72
C GLU A 288 -11.03 -7.80 21.87
N ALA A 289 -11.90 -8.07 20.90
CA ALA A 289 -12.67 -9.32 20.85
C ALA A 289 -11.74 -10.54 20.70
N PHE A 290 -10.78 -10.52 19.79
CA PHE A 290 -9.80 -11.58 19.63
C PHE A 290 -8.95 -11.80 20.89
N LYS A 291 -8.63 -10.74 21.62
CA LYS A 291 -7.92 -10.82 22.90
C LYS A 291 -8.80 -11.46 23.97
N LYS A 292 -10.06 -11.06 24.08
CA LYS A 292 -11.03 -11.62 25.02
C LYS A 292 -11.29 -13.11 24.76
N GLU A 293 -11.30 -13.53 23.50
CA GLU A 293 -11.45 -14.92 23.07
C GLU A 293 -10.17 -15.76 23.27
N GLY A 294 -9.04 -15.14 23.59
CA GLY A 294 -7.75 -15.80 23.77
C GLY A 294 -6.98 -16.06 22.47
N LEU A 295 -7.52 -15.69 21.31
CA LEU A 295 -6.83 -15.80 20.03
C LEU A 295 -5.63 -14.84 19.97
N LEU A 296 -5.80 -13.61 20.40
CA LEU A 296 -4.73 -12.62 20.51
C LEU A 296 -4.19 -12.60 21.93
N ALA A 297 -3.08 -13.31 22.17
CA ALA A 297 -2.48 -13.43 23.50
C ALA A 297 -2.00 -12.08 24.06
N ARG A 298 -1.50 -11.20 23.19
CA ARG A 298 -1.02 -9.85 23.56
C ARG A 298 -1.33 -8.83 22.48
N LEU A 299 -1.71 -7.63 22.95
CA LEU A 299 -1.92 -6.44 22.12
C LEU A 299 -1.25 -5.25 22.81
N ASP A 300 -0.22 -4.71 22.19
CA ASP A 300 0.50 -3.52 22.66
C ASP A 300 0.30 -2.38 21.67
N CYS A 301 -0.32 -1.28 22.13
CA CYS A 301 -0.64 -0.12 21.31
C CYS A 301 0.29 1.05 21.58
N ALA A 302 0.64 1.77 20.52
CA ALA A 302 1.46 2.98 20.55
C ALA A 302 0.71 4.16 19.94
N TRP A 303 0.44 5.18 20.75
CA TRP A 303 -0.26 6.38 20.31
C TRP A 303 0.74 7.54 20.25
N SER A 304 0.97 8.06 19.04
CA SER A 304 2.07 9.01 18.85
C SER A 304 1.71 10.46 19.18
N ARG A 305 0.44 10.75 19.46
CA ARG A 305 -0.05 12.13 19.72
C ARG A 305 -0.96 12.26 20.93
N ASP A 306 -1.13 11.22 21.76
CA ASP A 306 -1.96 11.27 22.98
C ASP A 306 -1.19 11.79 24.19
N GLN A 307 0.12 11.99 24.05
CA GLN A 307 1.01 12.56 25.08
C GLN A 307 2.06 13.47 24.42
N ALA A 308 2.80 14.23 25.24
CA ALA A 308 3.80 15.18 24.78
C ALA A 308 4.93 14.52 23.97
N GLU A 309 5.42 13.37 24.43
CA GLU A 309 6.44 12.61 23.71
C GLU A 309 5.80 11.59 22.74
N LYS A 310 6.35 11.52 21.54
CA LYS A 310 5.84 10.58 20.53
C LYS A 310 6.21 9.15 20.87
N ILE A 311 5.20 8.32 21.12
CA ILE A 311 5.37 6.88 21.35
C ILE A 311 5.01 6.13 20.06
N TYR A 312 5.95 5.29 19.61
CA TYR A 312 5.81 4.44 18.43
C TYR A 312 5.96 2.96 18.82
N VAL A 313 5.65 2.05 17.89
CA VAL A 313 5.69 0.59 18.13
C VAL A 313 7.04 0.10 18.64
N GLN A 314 8.16 0.67 18.19
CA GLN A 314 9.49 0.29 18.66
C GLN A 314 9.72 0.63 20.15
N HIS A 315 9.05 1.64 20.71
CA HIS A 315 9.09 1.93 22.13
C HIS A 315 8.36 0.82 22.91
N ARG A 316 7.17 0.41 22.45
CA ARG A 316 6.43 -0.71 23.04
C ARG A 316 7.18 -2.04 22.94
N MET A 317 7.96 -2.24 21.86
CA MET A 317 8.87 -3.39 21.76
C MET A 317 9.96 -3.34 22.82
N ASN A 318 10.56 -2.18 23.08
CA ASN A 318 11.56 -2.02 24.15
C ASN A 318 10.97 -2.27 25.53
N ASP A 319 9.73 -1.79 25.81
CA ASP A 319 9.02 -2.01 27.08
C ASP A 319 8.81 -3.53 27.33
N ASN A 320 8.72 -4.31 26.28
CA ASN A 320 8.45 -5.75 26.31
C ASN A 320 9.67 -6.61 25.88
N ALA A 321 10.88 -6.08 25.96
CA ALA A 321 12.09 -6.68 25.39
C ALA A 321 12.32 -8.13 25.86
N ALA A 322 12.19 -8.40 27.16
CA ALA A 322 12.42 -9.73 27.73
C ALA A 322 11.43 -10.77 27.18
N GLU A 323 10.15 -10.40 27.05
CA GLU A 323 9.14 -11.34 26.56
C GLU A 323 9.26 -11.55 25.04
N ILE A 324 9.61 -10.52 24.26
CA ILE A 324 9.93 -10.67 22.83
C ILE A 324 11.10 -11.64 22.64
N TRP A 325 12.16 -11.48 23.44
CA TRP A 325 13.31 -12.39 23.39
C TRP A 325 12.89 -13.83 23.71
N LYS A 326 12.13 -14.03 24.78
CA LYS A 326 11.62 -15.35 25.17
C LYS A 326 10.82 -16.01 24.04
N TRP A 327 9.90 -15.30 23.41
CA TRP A 327 9.12 -15.83 22.30
C TRP A 327 9.99 -16.19 21.10
N LEU A 328 10.97 -15.34 20.76
CA LEU A 328 11.86 -15.56 19.61
C LEU A 328 12.82 -16.73 19.83
N ASP A 329 13.48 -16.78 21.00
CA ASP A 329 14.57 -17.71 21.26
C ASP A 329 14.07 -19.05 21.84
N ALA A 330 13.25 -18.99 22.87
CA ALA A 330 12.79 -20.19 23.56
C ALA A 330 11.55 -20.83 22.90
N GLU A 331 10.62 -20.03 22.35
CA GLU A 331 9.37 -20.52 21.79
C GLU A 331 9.37 -20.59 20.25
N GLY A 332 10.45 -20.17 19.61
CA GLY A 332 10.60 -20.27 18.15
C GLY A 332 9.72 -19.31 17.34
N ALA A 333 9.18 -18.23 17.92
CA ALA A 333 8.25 -17.33 17.26
C ALA A 333 8.76 -16.78 15.94
N HIS A 334 7.83 -16.58 14.98
CA HIS A 334 8.09 -15.81 13.78
C HIS A 334 7.77 -14.33 14.00
N PHE A 335 8.55 -13.47 13.39
CA PHE A 335 8.45 -12.02 13.53
C PHE A 335 8.06 -11.39 12.20
N PHE A 336 6.94 -10.64 12.18
CA PHE A 336 6.39 -10.03 10.98
C PHE A 336 6.32 -8.52 11.13
N VAL A 337 6.70 -7.79 10.08
CA VAL A 337 6.64 -6.32 10.02
C VAL A 337 5.94 -5.90 8.75
N CYS A 338 4.90 -5.06 8.87
CA CYS A 338 4.22 -4.47 7.72
C CYS A 338 4.01 -2.96 7.91
N GLY A 339 4.22 -2.18 6.84
CA GLY A 339 4.00 -0.72 6.79
C GLY A 339 5.17 0.08 6.23
N ASP A 340 5.42 1.30 6.77
CA ASP A 340 6.40 2.24 6.22
C ASP A 340 7.84 1.70 6.17
N ALA A 341 8.38 1.63 4.95
CA ALA A 341 9.74 1.18 4.68
C ALA A 341 10.83 2.19 5.07
N LYS A 342 10.50 3.50 5.06
CA LYS A 342 11.51 4.56 5.16
C LYS A 342 11.99 4.78 6.57
N ARG A 343 11.10 4.71 7.55
CA ARG A 343 11.37 5.00 8.96
C ARG A 343 11.01 3.81 9.86
N MET A 344 9.74 3.44 9.90
CA MET A 344 9.21 2.44 10.82
C MET A 344 9.95 1.10 10.75
N ALA A 345 10.10 0.54 9.56
CA ALA A 345 10.76 -0.76 9.40
C ALA A 345 12.24 -0.75 9.83
N LYS A 346 12.94 0.37 9.66
CA LYS A 346 14.32 0.54 10.12
C LYS A 346 14.40 0.61 11.64
N ASP A 347 13.50 1.37 12.26
CA ASP A 347 13.46 1.54 13.71
C ASP A 347 13.10 0.22 14.41
N VAL A 348 12.15 -0.54 13.83
CA VAL A 348 11.76 -1.88 14.30
C VAL A 348 12.94 -2.86 14.19
N ASP A 349 13.64 -2.92 13.03
CA ASP A 349 14.83 -3.78 12.85
C ASP A 349 15.96 -3.42 13.84
N ALA A 350 16.24 -2.13 14.01
CA ALA A 350 17.24 -1.66 14.97
C ALA A 350 16.87 -2.01 16.41
N THR A 351 15.59 -1.88 16.77
CA THR A 351 15.09 -2.24 18.10
C THR A 351 15.14 -3.74 18.34
N LEU A 352 14.78 -4.56 17.36
CA LEU A 352 14.91 -6.01 17.45
C LEU A 352 16.36 -6.44 17.72
N ARG A 353 17.35 -5.84 17.03
CA ARG A 353 18.77 -6.10 17.27
C ARG A 353 19.21 -5.72 18.68
N LYS A 354 18.73 -4.58 19.21
CA LYS A 354 19.00 -4.17 20.60
C LYS A 354 18.39 -5.14 21.61
N ILE A 355 17.18 -5.64 21.36
CA ILE A 355 16.53 -6.66 22.20
C ILE A 355 17.37 -7.94 22.22
N VAL A 356 17.79 -8.44 21.06
CA VAL A 356 18.63 -9.63 20.95
C VAL A 356 19.97 -9.43 21.65
N GLN A 357 20.58 -8.25 21.54
CA GLN A 357 21.82 -7.90 22.22
C GLN A 357 21.63 -7.88 23.73
N GLY A 358 20.66 -7.12 24.23
CA GLY A 358 20.46 -6.89 25.67
C GLY A 358 19.92 -8.13 26.39
N GLN A 359 18.83 -8.70 25.90
CA GLN A 359 18.16 -9.84 26.55
C GLN A 359 18.86 -11.19 26.27
N GLY A 360 19.47 -11.33 25.10
CA GLY A 360 20.23 -12.53 24.73
C GLY A 360 21.68 -12.53 25.23
N GLY A 361 22.15 -11.47 25.91
CA GLY A 361 23.52 -11.37 26.38
C GLY A 361 24.57 -11.43 25.25
N LYS A 362 24.20 -10.96 24.04
CA LYS A 362 25.01 -11.10 22.81
C LYS A 362 25.83 -9.84 22.55
N SER A 363 27.00 -9.98 21.95
CA SER A 363 27.70 -8.85 21.35
C SER A 363 26.90 -8.27 20.18
N LEU A 364 27.22 -7.06 19.75
CA LEU A 364 26.57 -6.44 18.58
C LEU A 364 26.70 -7.32 17.32
N ALA A 365 27.88 -7.92 17.09
CA ALA A 365 28.10 -8.81 15.95
C ALA A 365 27.20 -10.05 16.02
N GLN A 366 27.14 -10.70 17.18
CA GLN A 366 26.28 -11.88 17.41
C GLN A 366 24.79 -11.55 17.31
N ALA A 367 24.36 -10.37 17.78
CA ALA A 367 22.97 -9.94 17.65
C ALA A 367 22.60 -9.70 16.17
N ASN A 368 23.50 -9.10 15.40
CA ASN A 368 23.32 -8.95 13.96
C ASN A 368 23.21 -10.30 13.25
N GLU A 369 24.11 -11.24 13.55
CA GLU A 369 24.09 -12.59 12.99
C GLU A 369 22.80 -13.32 13.34
N TYR A 370 22.33 -13.24 14.59
CA TYR A 370 21.06 -13.83 15.01
C TYR A 370 19.88 -13.31 14.21
N VAL A 371 19.77 -11.97 14.02
CA VAL A 371 18.69 -11.37 13.24
C VAL A 371 18.78 -11.74 11.76
N GLU A 372 20.00 -11.79 11.18
CA GLU A 372 20.16 -12.26 9.80
C GLU A 372 19.80 -13.75 9.68
N LYS A 373 20.10 -14.57 10.69
CA LYS A 373 19.66 -15.96 10.75
C LYS A 373 18.13 -16.07 10.78
N LEU A 374 17.43 -15.25 11.57
CA LEU A 374 15.95 -15.22 11.54
C LEU A 374 15.40 -14.91 10.15
N LYS A 375 16.07 -14.03 9.38
CA LYS A 375 15.69 -13.73 7.99
C LYS A 375 15.92 -14.92 7.06
N SER A 376 17.10 -15.54 7.14
CA SER A 376 17.45 -16.71 6.31
C SER A 376 16.54 -17.91 6.59
N ASP A 377 16.18 -18.12 7.86
CA ASP A 377 15.28 -19.18 8.31
C ASP A 377 13.80 -18.85 8.03
N LYS A 378 13.52 -17.72 7.36
CA LYS A 378 12.16 -17.20 7.07
C LYS A 378 11.30 -17.00 8.32
N ARG A 379 11.93 -16.74 9.46
CA ARG A 379 11.28 -16.41 10.72
C ARG A 379 11.14 -14.91 10.95
N TYR A 380 11.90 -14.07 10.25
CA TYR A 380 11.72 -12.62 10.21
C TYR A 380 11.32 -12.19 8.81
N LYS A 381 10.05 -11.80 8.65
CA LYS A 381 9.42 -11.47 7.36
C LYS A 381 8.94 -10.03 7.34
N ARG A 382 9.07 -9.37 6.19
CA ARG A 382 8.67 -7.96 6.03
C ARG A 382 7.90 -7.75 4.74
N ASP A 383 6.78 -7.02 4.85
CA ASP A 383 6.02 -6.44 3.73
C ASP A 383 5.97 -4.92 3.95
N VAL A 384 6.92 -4.19 3.36
CA VAL A 384 7.13 -2.75 3.63
C VAL A 384 7.17 -1.95 2.33
N TYR A 385 6.53 -0.78 2.31
CA TYR A 385 6.25 0.04 1.13
C TYR A 385 6.48 1.54 1.34
#